data_b91db138d66c011d44c8f015ef32d346
#
_entry.id   b91db138d66c011d44c8f015ef32d346
#
_cell.length_a   1.000
_cell.length_b   1.000
_cell.length_c   1.000
_cell.angle_alpha   90.00
_cell.angle_beta   90.00
_cell.angle_gamma   90.00
#
_symmetry.space_group_name_H-M   'P 1'
#
loop_
_entity.id
_entity.type
_entity.pdbx_description
1 polymer ?
#
loop_
_entity_poly.entity_id
_entity_poly.type
_entity_poly.pdbx_seq_one_letter_code
_entity_poly.pdbx_strand_id
1 'polypeptide(L)'
;MDIQTEKKLEAVLSLLAGGNPAEANSILNEMVQYDFDTKELDFAGRCCNFWIEPIESLASIQNPFERGENLLEDWKLFTDFVRGWEHFYEPAFYAAQRGVFSLARQCYAAMLDEKDAVQASEVNRKLGLCYKKLGDYANAKQCLITANTLHPAQAAVLADLADCFALCGEDKEAKVLFREAFYVDFKRIDIDFLDSNLICRLIDKVKDFGFTGDALKAWLPVYGVLLGVFTMKRSLKFQEISRLKQEIYALENEQKAPMRSSELTVPRLINLYFWLIDFCQANNDSSLVTETLLKIKILDTGVYNLY
;
A
#
# COMPACT_ATOMS: atom_id res chain seq x y z
N MET A 1 12.75 30.83 -16.42
CA MET A 1 11.63 30.56 -17.37
C MET A 1 10.95 31.91 -17.66
N ASP A 2 10.54 32.17 -18.89
CA ASP A 2 9.81 33.40 -19.21
C ASP A 2 8.35 33.27 -18.65
N ILE A 3 7.73 34.41 -18.30
CA ILE A 3 6.36 34.48 -17.73
C ILE A 3 5.33 33.80 -18.62
N GLN A 4 5.52 33.84 -19.94
CA GLN A 4 4.60 33.20 -20.88
C GLN A 4 4.73 31.66 -20.88
N THR A 5 5.95 31.17 -20.75
CA THR A 5 6.25 29.73 -20.62
C THR A 5 5.71 29.17 -19.30
N GLU A 6 5.85 29.92 -18.21
CA GLU A 6 5.34 29.53 -16.90
C GLU A 6 3.81 29.38 -16.90
N LYS A 7 3.09 30.36 -17.48
CA LYS A 7 1.62 30.28 -17.64
C LYS A 7 1.16 29.09 -18.49
N LYS A 8 1.89 28.78 -19.57
CA LYS A 8 1.56 27.62 -20.41
C LYS A 8 1.81 26.32 -19.66
N LEU A 9 2.90 26.23 -18.88
CA LEU A 9 3.19 25.06 -18.06
C LEU A 9 2.13 24.87 -16.96
N GLU A 10 1.66 25.95 -16.32
CA GLU A 10 0.53 25.89 -15.39
C GLU A 10 -0.75 25.35 -16.04
N ALA A 11 -1.04 25.77 -17.28
CA ALA A 11 -2.18 25.26 -18.04
C ALA A 11 -2.04 23.75 -18.33
N VAL A 12 -0.84 23.30 -18.72
CA VAL A 12 -0.52 21.88 -18.93
C VAL A 12 -0.75 21.07 -17.65
N LEU A 13 -0.22 21.55 -16.51
CA LEU A 13 -0.40 20.88 -15.22
C LEU A 13 -1.88 20.83 -14.81
N SER A 14 -2.62 21.91 -15.06
CA SER A 14 -4.07 21.96 -14.79
C SER A 14 -4.87 20.95 -15.62
N LEU A 15 -4.55 20.82 -16.90
CA LEU A 15 -5.19 19.84 -17.80
C LEU A 15 -4.84 18.41 -17.39
N LEU A 16 -3.59 18.16 -17.08
CA LEU A 16 -3.15 16.83 -16.61
C LEU A 16 -3.84 16.46 -15.29
N ALA A 17 -3.95 17.41 -14.36
CA ALA A 17 -4.70 17.24 -13.12
C ALA A 17 -6.22 17.07 -13.31
N GLY A 18 -6.74 17.55 -14.43
CA GLY A 18 -8.12 17.33 -14.86
C GLY A 18 -8.37 16.00 -15.58
N GLY A 19 -7.31 15.21 -15.81
CA GLY A 19 -7.41 13.94 -16.56
C GLY A 19 -7.46 14.11 -18.07
N ASN A 20 -6.92 15.21 -18.60
CA ASN A 20 -6.91 15.54 -20.04
C ASN A 20 -5.46 15.58 -20.60
N PRO A 21 -4.74 14.45 -20.60
CA PRO A 21 -3.32 14.42 -21.02
C PRO A 21 -3.13 14.73 -22.50
N ALA A 22 -4.10 14.42 -23.37
CA ALA A 22 -4.00 14.70 -24.80
C ALA A 22 -4.01 16.22 -25.09
N GLU A 23 -4.90 16.99 -24.45
CA GLU A 23 -4.94 18.45 -24.56
C GLU A 23 -3.67 19.08 -23.95
N ALA A 24 -3.22 18.57 -22.78
CA ALA A 24 -1.98 18.99 -22.13
C ALA A 24 -0.78 18.80 -23.06
N ASN A 25 -0.68 17.65 -23.72
CA ASN A 25 0.40 17.33 -24.66
C ASN A 25 0.37 18.21 -25.91
N SER A 26 -0.80 18.60 -26.39
CA SER A 26 -0.94 19.52 -27.51
C SER A 26 -0.29 20.88 -27.21
N ILE A 27 -0.53 21.44 -26.01
CA ILE A 27 0.10 22.69 -25.55
C ILE A 27 1.62 22.54 -25.43
N LEU A 28 2.09 21.40 -24.90
CA LEU A 28 3.53 21.13 -24.79
C LEU A 28 4.21 21.07 -26.15
N ASN A 29 3.60 20.42 -27.13
CA ASN A 29 4.16 20.34 -28.49
C ASN A 29 4.26 21.72 -29.15
N GLU A 30 3.32 22.63 -28.89
CA GLU A 30 3.45 24.01 -29.33
C GLU A 30 4.64 24.72 -28.65
N MET A 31 4.86 24.47 -27.35
CA MET A 31 5.98 25.10 -26.61
C MET A 31 7.34 24.64 -27.11
N VAL A 32 7.50 23.36 -27.43
CA VAL A 32 8.76 22.79 -27.96
C VAL A 32 9.14 23.40 -29.30
N GLN A 33 8.18 23.77 -30.14
CA GLN A 33 8.44 24.45 -31.42
C GLN A 33 9.10 25.84 -31.26
N TYR A 34 9.00 26.44 -30.08
CA TYR A 34 9.59 27.76 -29.76
C TYR A 34 10.91 27.67 -28.99
N ASP A 35 11.62 26.53 -29.06
CA ASP A 35 12.97 26.32 -28.46
C ASP A 35 12.99 26.39 -26.92
N PHE A 36 11.88 26.03 -26.26
CA PHE A 36 11.80 25.90 -24.80
C PHE A 36 12.09 24.47 -24.38
N ASP A 37 13.34 24.06 -24.46
CA ASP A 37 13.80 22.74 -23.97
C ASP A 37 14.23 22.85 -22.52
N THR A 38 13.29 22.55 -21.60
CA THR A 38 13.60 22.43 -20.18
C THR A 38 13.27 21.01 -19.68
N LYS A 39 14.01 20.56 -18.67
CA LYS A 39 13.81 19.24 -18.05
C LYS A 39 12.40 19.06 -17.48
N GLU A 40 11.79 20.15 -17.01
CA GLU A 40 10.42 20.20 -16.52
C GLU A 40 9.40 19.91 -17.62
N LEU A 41 9.61 20.50 -18.80
CA LEU A 41 8.72 20.28 -19.97
C LEU A 41 8.86 18.85 -20.50
N ASP A 42 10.09 18.32 -20.58
CA ASP A 42 10.34 16.93 -20.97
C ASP A 42 9.63 15.96 -20.02
N PHE A 43 9.78 16.17 -18.70
CA PHE A 43 9.12 15.33 -17.71
C PHE A 43 7.59 15.41 -17.84
N ALA A 44 7.01 16.61 -17.96
CA ALA A 44 5.57 16.80 -18.13
C ALA A 44 5.07 16.15 -19.43
N GLY A 45 5.83 16.26 -20.52
CA GLY A 45 5.54 15.63 -21.81
C GLY A 45 5.51 14.09 -21.70
N ARG A 46 6.49 13.51 -21.02
CA ARG A 46 6.50 12.06 -20.76
C ARG A 46 5.31 11.62 -19.91
N CYS A 47 4.92 12.40 -18.89
CA CYS A 47 3.71 12.14 -18.11
C CYS A 47 2.47 12.16 -19.01
N CYS A 48 2.29 13.21 -19.84
CA CYS A 48 1.16 13.30 -20.77
C CYS A 48 1.14 12.11 -21.74
N ASN A 49 2.26 11.83 -22.40
CA ASN A 49 2.37 10.75 -23.38
C ASN A 49 2.04 9.38 -22.79
N PHE A 50 2.47 9.11 -21.54
CA PHE A 50 2.11 7.85 -20.87
C PHE A 50 0.60 7.72 -20.67
N TRP A 51 -0.08 8.80 -20.25
CA TRP A 51 -1.48 8.73 -19.83
C TRP A 51 -2.51 8.91 -20.94
N ILE A 52 -2.12 9.26 -22.19
CA ILE A 52 -3.07 9.40 -23.31
C ILE A 52 -3.78 8.08 -23.58
N GLU A 53 -3.06 7.02 -23.94
CA GLU A 53 -3.63 5.73 -24.31
C GLU A 53 -4.40 5.06 -23.14
N PRO A 54 -3.89 4.98 -21.91
CA PRO A 54 -4.64 4.43 -20.78
C PRO A 54 -5.98 5.13 -20.54
N ILE A 55 -6.03 6.46 -20.58
CA ILE A 55 -7.28 7.21 -20.33
C ILE A 55 -8.25 7.06 -21.51
N GLU A 56 -7.78 7.12 -22.76
CA GLU A 56 -8.63 6.92 -23.93
C GLU A 56 -9.24 5.51 -23.98
N SER A 57 -8.48 4.50 -23.58
CA SER A 57 -8.93 3.10 -23.54
C SER A 57 -10.10 2.86 -22.59
N LEU A 58 -10.27 3.69 -21.55
CA LEU A 58 -11.37 3.56 -20.60
C LEU A 58 -12.75 3.66 -21.25
N ALA A 59 -12.86 4.36 -22.37
CA ALA A 59 -14.13 4.48 -23.10
C ALA A 59 -14.65 3.13 -23.64
N SER A 60 -13.76 2.18 -23.87
CA SER A 60 -14.10 0.82 -24.35
C SER A 60 -14.60 -0.10 -23.23
N ILE A 61 -14.33 0.22 -21.96
CA ILE A 61 -14.66 -0.61 -20.80
C ILE A 61 -16.02 -0.18 -20.26
N GLN A 62 -16.99 -1.09 -20.22
CA GLN A 62 -18.34 -0.77 -19.75
C GLN A 62 -18.45 -0.71 -18.22
N ASN A 63 -17.77 -1.65 -17.52
CA ASN A 63 -17.86 -1.77 -16.07
C ASN A 63 -17.04 -0.65 -15.39
N PRO A 64 -17.68 0.22 -14.56
CA PRO A 64 -16.96 1.27 -13.86
C PRO A 64 -15.88 0.75 -12.90
N PHE A 65 -16.11 -0.40 -12.25
CA PHE A 65 -15.10 -0.98 -11.36
C PHE A 65 -13.85 -1.38 -12.13
N GLU A 66 -13.98 -2.04 -13.28
CA GLU A 66 -12.84 -2.40 -14.14
C GLU A 66 -12.08 -1.17 -14.65
N ARG A 67 -12.79 -0.08 -14.99
CA ARG A 67 -12.13 1.20 -15.34
C ARG A 67 -11.24 1.68 -14.20
N GLY A 68 -11.75 1.64 -12.98
CA GLY A 68 -11.00 2.03 -11.80
C GLY A 68 -9.77 1.14 -11.57
N GLU A 69 -9.92 -0.18 -11.69
CA GLU A 69 -8.81 -1.13 -11.54
C GLU A 69 -7.72 -0.90 -12.58
N ASN A 70 -8.08 -0.72 -13.87
CA ASN A 70 -7.10 -0.43 -14.91
C ASN A 70 -6.30 0.86 -14.61
N LEU A 71 -6.97 1.92 -14.16
CA LEU A 71 -6.28 3.15 -13.76
C LEU A 71 -5.29 2.91 -12.60
N LEU A 72 -5.62 2.06 -11.64
CA LEU A 72 -4.72 1.74 -10.53
C LEU A 72 -3.56 0.85 -10.96
N GLU A 73 -3.77 -0.09 -11.88
CA GLU A 73 -2.71 -0.91 -12.47
C GLU A 73 -1.77 -0.06 -13.31
N ASP A 74 -2.30 0.79 -14.18
CA ASP A 74 -1.51 1.73 -14.99
C ASP A 74 -0.74 2.72 -14.11
N TRP A 75 -1.30 3.12 -12.95
CA TRP A 75 -0.58 3.94 -11.99
C TRP A 75 0.67 3.26 -11.44
N LYS A 76 0.63 1.96 -11.17
CA LYS A 76 1.83 1.20 -10.75
C LYS A 76 2.87 1.17 -11.86
N LEU A 77 2.43 0.87 -13.09
CA LEU A 77 3.32 0.89 -14.25
C LEU A 77 3.95 2.27 -14.46
N PHE A 78 3.17 3.34 -14.30
CA PHE A 78 3.65 4.70 -14.39
C PHE A 78 4.69 5.03 -13.30
N THR A 79 4.43 4.65 -12.05
CA THR A 79 5.39 4.90 -10.96
C THR A 79 6.69 4.14 -11.14
N ASP A 80 6.64 2.90 -11.64
CA ASP A 80 7.84 2.12 -11.96
C ASP A 80 8.61 2.73 -13.13
N PHE A 81 7.90 3.21 -14.14
CA PHE A 81 8.48 3.90 -15.29
C PHE A 81 9.19 5.20 -14.89
N VAL A 82 8.54 6.02 -14.06
CA VAL A 82 9.11 7.29 -13.54
C VAL A 82 10.37 7.06 -12.70
N ARG A 83 10.46 5.97 -11.94
CA ARG A 83 11.66 5.63 -11.15
C ARG A 83 12.93 5.50 -12.01
N GLY A 84 12.80 5.16 -13.28
CA GLY A 84 13.90 5.05 -14.22
C GLY A 84 14.33 6.38 -14.87
N TRP A 85 13.66 7.49 -14.58
CA TRP A 85 13.96 8.77 -15.19
C TRP A 85 15.08 9.53 -14.45
N GLU A 86 15.95 10.14 -15.21
CA GLU A 86 17.10 10.89 -14.67
C GLU A 86 16.69 12.14 -13.87
N HIS A 87 15.59 12.76 -14.27
CA HIS A 87 15.05 13.97 -13.64
C HIS A 87 13.63 13.74 -13.19
N PHE A 88 13.30 14.26 -12.01
CA PHE A 88 11.96 14.20 -11.42
C PHE A 88 11.41 15.63 -11.27
N TYR A 89 10.23 15.88 -11.83
CA TYR A 89 9.51 17.14 -11.68
C TYR A 89 8.20 16.90 -10.92
N GLU A 90 8.27 17.18 -9.64
CA GLU A 90 7.21 16.92 -8.67
C GLU A 90 5.83 17.48 -9.07
N PRO A 91 5.70 18.75 -9.59
CA PRO A 91 4.40 19.29 -9.97
C PRO A 91 3.69 18.48 -11.06
N ALA A 92 4.42 17.98 -12.07
CA ALA A 92 3.82 17.18 -13.13
C ALA A 92 3.42 15.78 -12.65
N PHE A 93 4.24 15.17 -11.79
CA PHE A 93 3.90 13.90 -11.15
C PHE A 93 2.62 14.01 -10.33
N TYR A 94 2.50 15.02 -9.46
CA TYR A 94 1.27 15.23 -8.67
C TYR A 94 0.08 15.68 -9.50
N ALA A 95 0.28 16.38 -10.62
CA ALA A 95 -0.79 16.67 -11.56
C ALA A 95 -1.34 15.37 -12.17
N ALA A 96 -0.48 14.47 -12.64
CA ALA A 96 -0.88 13.15 -13.14
C ALA A 96 -1.60 12.33 -12.05
N GLN A 97 -1.03 12.28 -10.83
CA GLN A 97 -1.67 11.60 -9.70
C GLN A 97 -3.09 12.12 -9.47
N ARG A 98 -3.25 13.44 -9.39
CA ARG A 98 -4.55 14.07 -9.17
C ARG A 98 -5.55 13.73 -10.27
N GLY A 99 -5.13 13.76 -11.54
CA GLY A 99 -5.98 13.40 -12.69
C GLY A 99 -6.45 11.96 -12.60
N VAL A 100 -5.52 11.03 -12.47
CA VAL A 100 -5.78 9.58 -12.45
C VAL A 100 -6.68 9.19 -11.28
N PHE A 101 -6.33 9.60 -10.05
CA PHE A 101 -7.12 9.24 -8.87
C PHE A 101 -8.47 9.97 -8.80
N SER A 102 -8.63 11.13 -9.46
CA SER A 102 -9.94 11.76 -9.63
C SER A 102 -10.83 10.96 -10.56
N LEU A 103 -10.30 10.43 -11.67
CA LEU A 103 -11.02 9.56 -12.60
C LEU A 103 -11.37 8.23 -11.92
N ALA A 104 -10.42 7.58 -11.28
CA ALA A 104 -10.66 6.32 -10.54
C ALA A 104 -11.72 6.50 -9.46
N ARG A 105 -11.67 7.59 -8.69
CA ARG A 105 -12.70 7.94 -7.69
C ARG A 105 -14.09 8.06 -8.31
N GLN A 106 -14.22 8.70 -9.49
CA GLN A 106 -15.51 8.78 -10.19
C GLN A 106 -16.02 7.40 -10.60
N CYS A 107 -15.14 6.53 -11.07
CA CYS A 107 -15.49 5.15 -11.44
C CYS A 107 -16.03 4.38 -10.25
N TYR A 108 -15.33 4.39 -9.11
CA TYR A 108 -15.79 3.67 -7.91
C TYR A 108 -17.01 4.32 -7.26
N ALA A 109 -17.16 5.66 -7.32
CA ALA A 109 -18.33 6.34 -6.81
C ALA A 109 -19.64 5.95 -7.55
N ALA A 110 -19.54 5.58 -8.82
CA ALA A 110 -20.69 5.06 -9.59
C ALA A 110 -21.16 3.69 -9.10
N MET A 111 -20.41 3.01 -8.23
CA MET A 111 -20.70 1.68 -7.69
C MET A 111 -21.13 1.70 -6.21
N LEU A 112 -21.42 2.87 -5.63
CA LEU A 112 -21.79 2.99 -4.20
C LEU A 112 -23.12 2.30 -3.84
N ASP A 113 -24.01 2.07 -4.81
CA ASP A 113 -25.29 1.39 -4.60
C ASP A 113 -25.16 -0.15 -4.58
N GLU A 114 -23.93 -0.70 -4.56
CA GLU A 114 -23.67 -2.13 -4.51
C GLU A 114 -24.27 -2.75 -3.23
N LYS A 115 -25.03 -3.83 -3.43
CA LYS A 115 -25.79 -4.49 -2.35
C LYS A 115 -25.04 -5.65 -1.71
N ASP A 116 -24.11 -6.27 -2.44
CA ASP A 116 -23.27 -7.31 -1.87
C ASP A 116 -22.24 -6.69 -0.92
N ALA A 117 -22.24 -7.15 0.34
CA ALA A 117 -21.41 -6.56 1.38
C ALA A 117 -19.91 -6.68 1.11
N VAL A 118 -19.47 -7.74 0.43
CA VAL A 118 -18.06 -7.95 0.09
C VAL A 118 -17.64 -7.00 -1.01
N GLN A 119 -18.47 -6.89 -2.06
CA GLN A 119 -18.22 -5.96 -3.17
C GLN A 119 -18.33 -4.51 -2.70
N ALA A 120 -19.34 -4.17 -1.90
CA ALA A 120 -19.49 -2.84 -1.31
C ALA A 120 -18.30 -2.45 -0.41
N SER A 121 -17.75 -3.42 0.35
CA SER A 121 -16.52 -3.22 1.12
C SER A 121 -15.35 -2.86 0.21
N GLU A 122 -15.16 -3.61 -0.88
CA GLU A 122 -14.06 -3.35 -1.81
C GLU A 122 -14.22 -2.02 -2.54
N VAL A 123 -15.44 -1.65 -2.99
CA VAL A 123 -15.73 -0.32 -3.57
C VAL A 123 -15.36 0.79 -2.57
N ASN A 124 -15.78 0.68 -1.32
CA ASN A 124 -15.44 1.67 -0.29
C ASN A 124 -13.92 1.71 0.00
N ARG A 125 -13.22 0.57 -0.03
CA ARG A 125 -11.76 0.52 0.12
C ARG A 125 -11.08 1.28 -1.02
N LYS A 126 -11.48 1.04 -2.27
CA LYS A 126 -10.91 1.71 -3.45
C LYS A 126 -11.22 3.21 -3.46
N LEU A 127 -12.41 3.61 -3.05
CA LEU A 127 -12.75 5.03 -2.85
C LEU A 127 -11.85 5.66 -1.77
N GLY A 128 -11.66 4.98 -0.65
CA GLY A 128 -10.76 5.42 0.41
C GLY A 128 -9.33 5.60 -0.08
N LEU A 129 -8.82 4.66 -0.88
CA LEU A 129 -7.52 4.76 -1.53
C LEU A 129 -7.44 6.00 -2.43
N CYS A 130 -8.44 6.22 -3.28
CA CYS A 130 -8.46 7.39 -4.17
C CYS A 130 -8.47 8.71 -3.37
N TYR A 131 -9.31 8.82 -2.34
CA TYR A 131 -9.34 10.01 -1.48
C TYR A 131 -8.00 10.23 -0.77
N LYS A 132 -7.36 9.16 -0.29
CA LYS A 132 -6.02 9.23 0.33
C LYS A 132 -4.99 9.79 -0.64
N LYS A 133 -4.92 9.28 -1.88
CA LYS A 133 -4.01 9.77 -2.93
C LYS A 133 -4.31 11.20 -3.38
N LEU A 134 -5.54 11.67 -3.20
CA LEU A 134 -5.93 13.05 -3.45
C LEU A 134 -5.68 13.99 -2.25
N GLY A 135 -5.21 13.47 -1.12
CA GLY A 135 -4.95 14.23 0.11
C GLY A 135 -6.21 14.51 0.95
N ASP A 136 -7.35 13.96 0.59
CA ASP A 136 -8.60 14.06 1.37
C ASP A 136 -8.70 12.93 2.39
N TYR A 137 -7.89 13.03 3.44
CA TYR A 137 -7.77 11.99 4.46
C TYR A 137 -9.05 11.81 5.29
N ALA A 138 -9.89 12.84 5.41
CA ALA A 138 -11.16 12.75 6.14
C ALA A 138 -12.13 11.80 5.43
N ASN A 139 -12.36 12.00 4.13
CA ASN A 139 -13.21 11.12 3.33
C ASN A 139 -12.56 9.74 3.13
N ALA A 140 -11.23 9.66 2.97
CA ALA A 140 -10.51 8.40 2.92
C ALA A 140 -10.78 7.53 4.15
N LYS A 141 -10.60 8.10 5.34
CA LYS A 141 -10.84 7.42 6.62
C LYS A 141 -12.28 6.95 6.75
N GLN A 142 -13.26 7.79 6.39
CA GLN A 142 -14.67 7.42 6.44
C GLN A 142 -14.98 6.22 5.53
N CYS A 143 -14.52 6.24 4.28
CA CYS A 143 -14.71 5.14 3.34
C CYS A 143 -14.06 3.84 3.85
N LEU A 144 -12.82 3.92 4.38
CA LEU A 144 -12.10 2.75 4.88
C LEU A 144 -12.72 2.16 6.16
N ILE A 145 -13.26 3.00 7.06
CA ILE A 145 -14.04 2.54 8.21
C ILE A 145 -15.32 1.84 7.75
N THR A 146 -16.00 2.39 6.74
CA THR A 146 -17.19 1.76 6.15
C THR A 146 -16.83 0.41 5.53
N ALA A 147 -15.74 0.32 4.77
CA ALA A 147 -15.24 -0.93 4.20
C ALA A 147 -14.99 -1.99 5.28
N ASN A 148 -14.29 -1.62 6.36
CA ASN A 148 -14.02 -2.54 7.47
C ASN A 148 -15.28 -2.93 8.26
N THR A 149 -16.32 -2.10 8.25
CA THR A 149 -17.61 -2.42 8.89
C THR A 149 -18.42 -3.41 8.06
N LEU A 150 -18.43 -3.23 6.74
CA LEU A 150 -19.14 -4.11 5.80
C LEU A 150 -18.53 -5.50 5.72
N HIS A 151 -17.21 -5.59 5.68
CA HIS A 151 -16.46 -6.85 5.64
C HIS A 151 -15.24 -6.77 6.56
N PRO A 152 -15.38 -7.13 7.84
CA PRO A 152 -14.35 -6.98 8.84
C PRO A 152 -13.11 -7.84 8.59
N ALA A 153 -11.98 -7.38 9.14
CA ALA A 153 -10.71 -8.10 9.18
C ALA A 153 -10.14 -8.50 7.80
N GLN A 154 -10.35 -7.65 6.79
CA GLN A 154 -9.66 -7.80 5.50
C GLN A 154 -8.29 -7.13 5.56
N ALA A 155 -7.22 -7.88 5.29
CA ALA A 155 -5.84 -7.38 5.39
C ALA A 155 -5.59 -6.10 4.58
N ALA A 156 -6.10 -6.05 3.35
CA ALA A 156 -5.97 -4.86 2.49
C ALA A 156 -6.69 -3.64 3.08
N VAL A 157 -7.92 -3.82 3.58
CA VAL A 157 -8.71 -2.74 4.22
C VAL A 157 -8.00 -2.24 5.48
N LEU A 158 -7.51 -3.17 6.32
CA LEU A 158 -6.81 -2.84 7.56
C LEU A 158 -5.50 -2.08 7.28
N ALA A 159 -4.74 -2.47 6.25
CA ALA A 159 -3.51 -1.80 5.86
C ALA A 159 -3.76 -0.39 5.32
N ASP A 160 -4.75 -0.23 4.41
CA ASP A 160 -5.12 1.07 3.87
C ASP A 160 -5.64 2.01 4.98
N LEU A 161 -6.43 1.48 5.93
CA LEU A 161 -6.94 2.24 7.07
C LEU A 161 -5.81 2.63 8.03
N ALA A 162 -4.87 1.71 8.30
CA ALA A 162 -3.69 1.99 9.12
C ALA A 162 -2.85 3.12 8.52
N ASP A 163 -2.63 3.06 7.21
CA ASP A 163 -1.89 4.08 6.49
C ASP A 163 -2.58 5.45 6.55
N CYS A 164 -3.91 5.46 6.38
CA CYS A 164 -4.71 6.68 6.52
C CYS A 164 -4.65 7.26 7.94
N PHE A 165 -4.70 6.43 8.99
CA PHE A 165 -4.52 6.88 10.38
C PHE A 165 -3.13 7.51 10.58
N ALA A 166 -2.07 6.88 10.08
CA ALA A 166 -0.72 7.42 10.18
C ALA A 166 -0.57 8.77 9.45
N LEU A 167 -1.18 8.93 8.27
CA LEU A 167 -1.22 10.18 7.52
C LEU A 167 -1.99 11.30 8.27
N CYS A 168 -2.94 10.92 9.12
CA CYS A 168 -3.65 11.84 10.03
C CYS A 168 -2.90 12.12 11.34
N GLY A 169 -1.72 11.51 11.57
CA GLY A 169 -0.96 11.63 12.82
C GLY A 169 -1.47 10.73 13.97
N GLU A 170 -2.36 9.80 13.68
CA GLU A 170 -2.94 8.84 14.63
C GLU A 170 -2.08 7.57 14.68
N ASP A 171 -0.80 7.72 15.05
CA ASP A 171 0.22 6.65 14.95
C ASP A 171 -0.09 5.42 15.81
N LYS A 172 -0.79 5.57 16.94
CA LYS A 172 -1.13 4.45 17.83
C LYS A 172 -2.10 3.49 17.15
N GLU A 173 -3.16 4.03 16.59
CA GLU A 173 -4.19 3.31 15.84
C GLU A 173 -3.57 2.66 14.59
N ALA A 174 -2.74 3.42 13.88
CA ALA A 174 -2.03 2.94 12.70
C ALA A 174 -1.16 1.71 13.00
N LYS A 175 -0.35 1.76 14.06
CA LYS A 175 0.54 0.64 14.47
C LYS A 175 -0.24 -0.63 14.82
N VAL A 176 -1.38 -0.50 15.50
CA VAL A 176 -2.24 -1.64 15.82
C VAL A 176 -2.79 -2.27 14.55
N LEU A 177 -3.34 -1.45 13.65
CA LEU A 177 -3.99 -1.93 12.42
C LEU A 177 -2.99 -2.49 11.42
N PHE A 178 -1.81 -1.88 11.24
CA PHE A 178 -0.76 -2.48 10.40
C PHE A 178 -0.34 -3.85 10.91
N ARG A 179 -0.11 -3.97 12.22
CA ARG A 179 0.26 -5.25 12.82
C ARG A 179 -0.82 -6.31 12.59
N GLU A 180 -2.08 -5.94 12.74
CA GLU A 180 -3.23 -6.81 12.45
C GLU A 180 -3.31 -7.19 10.97
N ALA A 181 -3.16 -6.23 10.07
CA ALA A 181 -3.21 -6.46 8.62
C ALA A 181 -2.18 -7.51 8.18
N PHE A 182 -0.92 -7.36 8.62
CA PHE A 182 0.14 -8.33 8.32
C PHE A 182 -0.03 -9.69 9.01
N TYR A 183 -0.77 -9.73 10.12
CA TYR A 183 -1.13 -10.99 10.78
C TYR A 183 -2.22 -11.74 10.01
N VAL A 184 -3.22 -11.02 9.50
CA VAL A 184 -4.34 -11.62 8.76
C VAL A 184 -3.88 -12.22 7.44
N ASP A 185 -3.28 -11.43 6.54
CA ASP A 185 -2.75 -11.91 5.27
C ASP A 185 -1.84 -10.87 4.62
N PHE A 186 -0.53 -10.99 4.82
CA PHE A 186 0.45 -10.08 4.25
C PHE A 186 0.45 -10.07 2.71
N LYS A 187 0.04 -11.16 2.03
CA LYS A 187 0.04 -11.24 0.57
C LYS A 187 -0.99 -10.30 -0.06
N ARG A 188 -2.10 -10.09 0.63
CA ARG A 188 -3.19 -9.23 0.17
C ARG A 188 -2.93 -7.73 0.39
N ILE A 189 -1.84 -7.38 1.04
CA ILE A 189 -1.48 -5.98 1.26
C ILE A 189 -0.73 -5.46 0.02
N ASP A 190 -1.25 -4.38 -0.55
CA ASP A 190 -0.61 -3.68 -1.65
C ASP A 190 0.29 -2.56 -1.11
N ILE A 191 1.56 -2.88 -0.93
CA ILE A 191 2.52 -1.96 -0.32
C ILE A 191 2.86 -0.75 -1.20
N ASP A 192 2.59 -0.82 -2.52
CA ASP A 192 2.89 0.27 -3.45
C ASP A 192 1.90 1.45 -3.31
N PHE A 193 0.76 1.21 -2.67
CA PHE A 193 -0.21 2.24 -2.37
C PHE A 193 -0.12 2.80 -0.94
N LEU A 194 0.81 2.32 -0.11
CA LEU A 194 1.03 2.86 1.23
C LEU A 194 1.93 4.10 1.15
N ASP A 195 1.55 5.18 1.85
CA ASP A 195 2.15 6.51 1.71
C ASP A 195 2.71 7.09 3.02
N SER A 196 2.27 6.58 4.18
CA SER A 196 2.71 7.15 5.45
C SER A 196 4.20 6.89 5.73
N ASN A 197 4.87 7.88 6.27
CA ASN A 197 6.28 7.76 6.68
C ASN A 197 6.50 6.59 7.65
N LEU A 198 5.48 6.24 8.44
CA LEU A 198 5.55 5.14 9.40
C LEU A 198 5.86 3.81 8.71
N ILE A 199 5.14 3.50 7.64
CA ILE A 199 5.29 2.22 6.93
C ILE A 199 6.33 2.28 5.82
N CYS A 200 6.45 3.42 5.09
CA CYS A 200 7.42 3.55 4.00
C CYS A 200 8.86 3.40 4.48
N ARG A 201 9.22 4.01 5.62
CA ARG A 201 10.56 3.84 6.22
C ARG A 201 10.84 2.40 6.63
N LEU A 202 9.82 1.67 7.09
CA LEU A 202 9.97 0.25 7.41
C LEU A 202 10.18 -0.57 6.13
N ILE A 203 9.38 -0.30 5.09
CA ILE A 203 9.52 -0.96 3.78
C ILE A 203 10.92 -0.75 3.22
N ASP A 204 11.41 0.49 3.20
CA ASP A 204 12.74 0.81 2.69
C ASP A 204 13.83 0.10 3.50
N LYS A 205 13.69 0.10 4.84
CA LYS A 205 14.65 -0.59 5.71
C LYS A 205 14.70 -2.09 5.49
N VAL A 206 13.55 -2.72 5.23
CA VAL A 206 13.49 -4.17 4.93
C VAL A 206 14.01 -4.46 3.53
N LYS A 207 13.81 -3.55 2.56
CA LYS A 207 14.46 -3.61 1.23
C LYS A 207 15.99 -3.54 1.33
N ASP A 208 16.54 -2.69 2.22
CA ASP A 208 18.00 -2.61 2.46
C ASP A 208 18.59 -3.93 2.93
N PHE A 209 17.81 -4.80 3.59
CA PHE A 209 18.22 -6.16 3.94
C PHE A 209 18.16 -7.14 2.77
N GLY A 210 17.78 -6.69 1.57
CA GLY A 210 17.76 -7.49 0.35
C GLY A 210 16.45 -8.22 0.06
N PHE A 211 15.39 -7.99 0.84
CA PHE A 211 14.09 -8.64 0.60
C PHE A 211 13.28 -7.92 -0.49
N THR A 212 12.63 -8.69 -1.35
CA THR A 212 11.78 -8.19 -2.44
C THR A 212 10.49 -9.01 -2.58
N GLY A 213 9.50 -8.49 -3.29
CA GLY A 213 8.26 -9.20 -3.60
C GLY A 213 7.52 -9.72 -2.35
N ASP A 214 7.08 -10.97 -2.40
CA ASP A 214 6.35 -11.61 -1.28
C ASP A 214 7.26 -11.83 -0.05
N ALA A 215 8.56 -12.05 -0.24
CA ALA A 215 9.51 -12.14 0.87
C ALA A 215 9.59 -10.82 1.65
N LEU A 216 9.63 -9.67 0.96
CA LEU A 216 9.56 -8.36 1.58
C LEU A 216 8.32 -8.24 2.47
N LYS A 217 7.13 -8.56 1.92
CA LYS A 217 5.85 -8.47 2.65
C LYS A 217 5.82 -9.41 3.87
N ALA A 218 6.39 -10.60 3.75
CA ALA A 218 6.45 -11.56 4.86
C ALA A 218 7.39 -11.13 5.99
N TRP A 219 8.50 -10.45 5.66
CA TRP A 219 9.47 -9.97 6.63
C TRP A 219 9.08 -8.63 7.28
N LEU A 220 8.22 -7.82 6.64
CA LEU A 220 7.75 -6.55 7.19
C LEU A 220 7.22 -6.64 8.63
N PRO A 221 6.32 -7.58 9.00
CA PRO A 221 5.83 -7.69 10.37
C PRO A 221 6.92 -8.10 11.37
N VAL A 222 7.90 -8.91 10.94
CA VAL A 222 9.03 -9.33 11.80
C VAL A 222 9.90 -8.12 12.12
N TYR A 223 10.39 -7.42 11.11
CA TYR A 223 11.21 -6.22 11.30
C TYR A 223 10.42 -5.07 11.90
N GLY A 224 9.11 -4.99 11.65
CA GLY A 224 8.23 -4.03 12.30
C GLY A 224 8.22 -4.16 13.82
N VAL A 225 8.27 -5.38 14.34
CA VAL A 225 8.43 -5.64 15.80
C VAL A 225 9.86 -5.32 16.24
N LEU A 226 10.88 -5.84 15.56
CA LEU A 226 12.29 -5.69 15.96
C LEU A 226 12.75 -4.22 15.93
N LEU A 227 12.28 -3.43 14.99
CA LEU A 227 12.62 -2.00 14.84
C LEU A 227 11.71 -1.08 15.66
N GLY A 228 10.80 -1.63 16.47
CA GLY A 228 9.95 -0.85 17.36
C GLY A 228 8.80 -0.10 16.65
N VAL A 229 8.49 -0.45 15.42
CA VAL A 229 7.35 0.15 14.68
C VAL A 229 6.04 -0.50 15.12
N PHE A 230 5.97 -1.83 15.23
CA PHE A 230 4.76 -2.57 15.61
C PHE A 230 4.78 -2.96 17.11
N THR A 231 4.95 -1.96 17.98
CA THR A 231 5.05 -2.16 19.44
C THR A 231 3.70 -2.27 20.14
N MET A 232 2.64 -1.79 19.51
CA MET A 232 1.31 -1.79 20.13
C MET A 232 0.72 -3.21 20.09
N LYS A 233 0.36 -3.70 21.28
CA LYS A 233 -0.17 -5.05 21.47
C LYS A 233 -1.67 -5.00 21.65
N ARG A 234 -2.40 -5.89 20.98
CA ARG A 234 -3.81 -6.13 21.29
C ARG A 234 -4.00 -7.50 21.93
N SER A 235 -4.96 -7.60 22.83
CA SER A 235 -5.33 -8.88 23.43
C SER A 235 -6.04 -9.77 22.41
N LEU A 236 -5.57 -10.99 22.25
CA LEU A 236 -6.23 -12.00 21.42
C LEU A 236 -7.39 -12.64 22.19
N LYS A 237 -8.53 -12.87 21.51
CA LYS A 237 -9.66 -13.62 22.03
C LYS A 237 -9.32 -15.11 22.10
N PHE A 238 -10.02 -15.87 22.94
CA PHE A 238 -9.78 -17.31 23.11
C PHE A 238 -9.80 -18.10 21.78
N GLN A 239 -10.73 -17.78 20.90
CA GLN A 239 -10.83 -18.44 19.59
C GLN A 239 -9.66 -18.09 18.68
N GLU A 240 -9.13 -16.86 18.75
CA GLU A 240 -7.99 -16.41 17.96
C GLU A 240 -6.70 -17.13 18.41
N ILE A 241 -6.53 -17.33 19.71
CA ILE A 241 -5.40 -18.11 20.26
C ILE A 241 -5.43 -19.56 19.78
N SER A 242 -6.60 -20.17 19.73
CA SER A 242 -6.73 -21.56 19.24
C SER A 242 -6.32 -21.65 17.77
N ARG A 243 -6.75 -20.70 16.94
CA ARG A 243 -6.34 -20.61 15.53
C ARG A 243 -4.85 -20.34 15.38
N LEU A 244 -4.30 -19.38 16.14
CA LEU A 244 -2.87 -19.07 16.16
C LEU A 244 -2.03 -20.33 16.44
N LYS A 245 -2.37 -21.09 17.48
CA LYS A 245 -1.66 -22.33 17.82
C LYS A 245 -1.77 -23.40 16.72
N GLN A 246 -2.92 -23.53 16.10
CA GLN A 246 -3.12 -24.46 14.96
C GLN A 246 -2.28 -24.05 13.75
N GLU A 247 -2.22 -22.77 13.43
CA GLU A 247 -1.41 -22.25 12.32
C GLU A 247 0.09 -22.43 12.58
N ILE A 248 0.54 -22.13 13.80
CA ILE A 248 1.93 -22.39 14.23
C ILE A 248 2.26 -23.88 14.02
N TYR A 249 1.42 -24.79 14.51
CA TYR A 249 1.63 -26.23 14.35
C TYR A 249 1.71 -26.66 12.88
N ALA A 250 0.84 -26.12 12.02
CA ALA A 250 0.84 -26.41 10.59
C ALA A 250 2.14 -25.96 9.92
N LEU A 251 2.60 -24.72 10.22
CA LEU A 251 3.83 -24.18 9.66
C LEU A 251 5.09 -24.84 10.21
N GLU A 252 5.11 -25.25 11.49
CA GLU A 252 6.21 -26.04 12.05
C GLU A 252 6.36 -27.40 11.33
N ASN A 253 5.25 -28.03 10.95
CA ASN A 253 5.28 -29.27 10.19
C ASN A 253 5.71 -29.05 8.73
N GLU A 254 5.28 -27.95 8.12
CA GLU A 254 5.73 -27.54 6.79
C GLU A 254 7.25 -27.27 6.79
N GLN A 255 7.78 -26.58 7.81
CA GLN A 255 9.19 -26.28 7.96
C GLN A 255 10.06 -27.57 8.07
N LYS A 256 9.55 -28.62 8.68
CA LYS A 256 10.23 -29.91 8.82
C LYS A 256 10.26 -30.74 7.53
N ALA A 257 9.43 -30.41 6.54
CA ALA A 257 9.32 -31.12 5.29
C ALA A 257 10.07 -30.40 4.17
N PRO A 258 11.32 -30.78 3.81
CA PRO A 258 12.20 -30.03 2.90
C PRO A 258 11.59 -29.75 1.51
N MET A 259 10.68 -30.62 1.03
CA MET A 259 10.03 -30.44 -0.28
C MET A 259 8.81 -29.49 -0.24
N ARG A 260 8.38 -29.04 0.94
CA ARG A 260 7.20 -28.17 1.12
C ARG A 260 7.52 -26.82 1.76
N SER A 261 8.73 -26.68 2.32
CA SER A 261 9.14 -25.42 2.94
C SER A 261 9.29 -24.33 1.89
N SER A 262 8.56 -23.24 2.05
CA SER A 262 8.63 -22.03 1.26
C SER A 262 9.56 -21.02 1.95
N GLU A 263 10.22 -20.15 1.17
CA GLU A 263 10.98 -19.00 1.71
C GLU A 263 10.14 -18.13 2.65
N LEU A 264 8.81 -18.18 2.50
CA LEU A 264 7.86 -17.41 3.30
C LEU A 264 7.52 -18.09 4.64
N THR A 265 7.83 -19.39 4.83
CA THR A 265 7.44 -20.15 6.02
C THR A 265 8.13 -19.62 7.28
N VAL A 266 9.43 -19.30 7.19
CA VAL A 266 10.22 -18.80 8.33
C VAL A 266 9.69 -17.45 8.84
N PRO A 267 9.58 -16.38 8.02
CA PRO A 267 9.11 -15.09 8.54
C PRO A 267 7.65 -15.16 9.02
N ARG A 268 6.78 -15.95 8.38
CA ARG A 268 5.41 -16.17 8.87
C ARG A 268 5.41 -16.81 10.26
N LEU A 269 6.19 -17.86 10.45
CA LEU A 269 6.27 -18.56 11.74
C LEU A 269 6.81 -17.65 12.83
N ILE A 270 7.84 -16.85 12.55
CA ILE A 270 8.39 -15.88 13.50
C ILE A 270 7.34 -14.81 13.86
N ASN A 271 6.60 -14.27 12.89
CA ASN A 271 5.52 -13.33 13.16
C ASN A 271 4.46 -13.93 14.10
N LEU A 272 4.02 -15.18 13.86
CA LEU A 272 3.06 -15.85 14.72
C LEU A 272 3.64 -16.11 16.14
N TYR A 273 4.93 -16.41 16.24
CA TYR A 273 5.58 -16.54 17.54
C TYR A 273 5.59 -15.22 18.32
N PHE A 274 5.78 -14.06 17.67
CA PHE A 274 5.65 -12.79 18.35
C PHE A 274 4.25 -12.56 18.91
N TRP A 275 3.20 -12.93 18.16
CA TRP A 275 1.83 -12.89 18.68
C TRP A 275 1.62 -13.85 19.86
N LEU A 276 2.19 -15.05 19.81
CA LEU A 276 2.14 -16.01 20.92
C LEU A 276 2.88 -15.49 22.15
N ILE A 277 4.08 -14.91 21.97
CA ILE A 277 4.84 -14.32 23.06
C ILE A 277 4.06 -13.21 23.74
N ASP A 278 3.44 -12.31 22.97
CA ASP A 278 2.62 -11.23 23.51
C ASP A 278 1.45 -11.76 24.36
N PHE A 279 0.78 -12.80 23.88
CA PHE A 279 -0.28 -13.45 24.62
C PHE A 279 0.25 -14.08 25.92
N CYS A 280 1.37 -14.80 25.87
CA CYS A 280 1.96 -15.44 27.03
C CYS A 280 2.44 -14.42 28.07
N GLN A 281 3.04 -13.31 27.63
CA GLN A 281 3.44 -12.21 28.52
C GLN A 281 2.23 -11.59 29.22
N ALA A 282 1.12 -11.37 28.52
CA ALA A 282 -0.11 -10.86 29.13
C ALA A 282 -0.74 -11.81 30.16
N ASN A 283 -0.46 -13.13 30.06
CA ASN A 283 -0.95 -14.16 30.96
C ASN A 283 0.12 -14.65 31.97
N ASN A 284 1.28 -14.01 32.04
CA ASN A 284 2.41 -14.35 32.92
C ASN A 284 2.96 -15.79 32.72
N ASP A 285 2.86 -16.34 31.52
CA ASP A 285 3.41 -17.65 31.14
C ASP A 285 4.86 -17.53 30.65
N SER A 286 5.79 -17.33 31.59
CA SER A 286 7.22 -17.16 31.28
C SER A 286 7.85 -18.42 30.68
N SER A 287 7.32 -19.62 30.99
CA SER A 287 7.84 -20.88 30.45
C SER A 287 7.63 -20.96 28.95
N LEU A 288 6.41 -20.68 28.49
CA LEU A 288 6.06 -20.72 27.07
C LEU A 288 6.73 -19.58 26.30
N VAL A 289 6.95 -18.41 26.92
CA VAL A 289 7.75 -17.34 26.34
C VAL A 289 9.16 -17.81 26.03
N THR A 290 9.84 -18.43 27.03
CA THR A 290 11.20 -18.94 26.86
C THR A 290 11.31 -20.02 25.80
N GLU A 291 10.35 -20.98 25.78
CA GLU A 291 10.28 -22.01 24.75
C GLU A 291 10.12 -21.40 23.36
N THR A 292 9.21 -20.43 23.22
CA THR A 292 8.94 -19.78 21.92
C THR A 292 10.16 -18.99 21.44
N LEU A 293 10.88 -18.30 22.32
CA LEU A 293 12.13 -17.61 21.98
C LEU A 293 13.21 -18.58 21.51
N LEU A 294 13.32 -19.75 22.12
CA LEU A 294 14.25 -20.80 21.65
C LEU A 294 13.87 -21.31 20.25
N LYS A 295 12.60 -21.44 19.95
CA LYS A 295 12.13 -21.78 18.59
C LYS A 295 12.53 -20.70 17.58
N ILE A 296 12.39 -19.42 17.91
CA ILE A 296 12.85 -18.32 17.05
C ILE A 296 14.36 -18.42 16.83
N LYS A 297 15.14 -18.68 17.90
CA LYS A 297 16.60 -18.84 17.79
C LYS A 297 17.02 -19.94 16.83
N ILE A 298 16.28 -21.05 16.81
CA ILE A 298 16.53 -22.18 15.90
C ILE A 298 16.21 -21.80 14.44
N LEU A 299 15.17 -20.99 14.22
CA LEU A 299 14.79 -20.55 12.88
C LEU A 299 15.73 -19.46 12.35
N ASP A 300 16.03 -18.47 13.17
CA ASP A 300 16.84 -17.31 12.81
C ASP A 300 17.52 -16.72 14.06
N THR A 301 18.85 -16.97 14.17
CA THR A 301 19.64 -16.45 15.29
C THR A 301 19.78 -14.92 15.24
N GLY A 302 19.77 -14.31 14.04
CA GLY A 302 19.81 -12.86 13.87
C GLY A 302 18.57 -12.19 14.45
N VAL A 303 17.40 -12.69 14.10
CA VAL A 303 16.12 -12.23 14.68
C VAL A 303 16.09 -12.40 16.19
N TYR A 304 16.53 -13.54 16.70
CA TYR A 304 16.57 -13.78 18.14
C TYR A 304 17.46 -12.78 18.90
N ASN A 305 18.61 -12.41 18.33
CA ASN A 305 19.53 -11.48 18.96
C ASN A 305 19.04 -10.02 18.91
N LEU A 306 18.16 -9.69 17.97
CA LEU A 306 17.58 -8.36 17.84
C LEU A 306 16.32 -8.17 18.69
N TYR A 307 15.62 -9.24 19.04
CA TYR A 307 14.43 -9.24 19.88
C TYR A 307 14.76 -9.17 21.37
#